data_59b18588e3a3484b8df1a82f3ca5c348
#
_entry.id   59b18588e3a3484b8df1a82f3ca5c348
#
_cell.length_a   1.000
_cell.length_b   1.000
_cell.length_c   1.000
_cell.angle_alpha   90.00
_cell.angle_beta   90.00
_cell.angle_gamma   90.00
#
_symmetry.space_group_name_H-M   'P 1'
#
loop_
_entity.id
_entity.type
_entity.pdbx_description
1 polymer ?
#
loop_
_entity_poly.entity_id
_entity_poly.type
_entity_poly.pdbx_seq_one_letter_code
_entity_poly.pdbx_strand_id
1 'polypeptide(L)'
;MTPHCLFDFPLDTSTGKRLRLAFGPPQEILCASKPEEVRTVLRRAEECARAGAWVAGCVSYDAAVAFDAAHQVPGRANMPLVWFGVFAAPLPSTADVESAANTASIAAPWQPGIERPRFDADIATLRQNIFDGAAYQVNYTLRLHSHF
;
A
#
# COMPACT_ATOMS: atom_id res chain seq x y z
N MET A 1 4.89 2.00 -24.28
CA MET A 1 3.90 1.06 -23.70
C MET A 1 3.63 1.51 -22.28
N THR A 2 2.39 1.83 -21.93
CA THR A 2 2.05 2.31 -20.59
C THR A 2 2.18 1.17 -19.58
N PRO A 3 2.95 1.32 -18.49
CA PRO A 3 3.08 0.28 -17.48
C PRO A 3 1.78 0.12 -16.68
N HIS A 4 1.46 -1.14 -16.32
CA HIS A 4 0.38 -1.44 -15.40
C HIS A 4 0.83 -1.35 -13.93
N CYS A 5 2.09 -1.69 -13.69
CA CYS A 5 2.71 -1.57 -12.38
C CYS A 5 4.07 -0.91 -12.51
N LEU A 6 4.36 0.01 -11.60
CA LEU A 6 5.65 0.66 -11.45
C LEU A 6 6.12 0.56 -10.01
N PHE A 7 7.35 0.12 -9.82
CA PHE A 7 8.03 0.09 -8.53
C PHE A 7 9.27 0.94 -8.59
N ASP A 8 9.44 1.80 -7.59
CA ASP A 8 10.61 2.67 -7.44
C ASP A 8 11.04 2.67 -5.98
N PHE A 9 12.06 1.87 -5.67
CA PHE A 9 12.57 1.70 -4.30
C PHE A 9 13.97 2.26 -4.16
N PRO A 10 14.27 3.01 -3.09
CA PRO A 10 15.63 3.33 -2.73
C PRO A 10 16.35 2.05 -2.27
N LEU A 11 17.43 1.67 -2.95
CA LEU A 11 18.29 0.55 -2.55
C LEU A 11 19.35 1.00 -1.55
N ASP A 12 19.80 2.24 -1.69
CA ASP A 12 20.82 2.84 -0.84
C ASP A 12 20.60 4.35 -0.81
N THR A 13 20.22 4.85 0.36
CA THR A 13 19.96 6.29 0.57
C THR A 13 21.23 7.13 0.54
N SER A 14 22.41 6.55 0.85
CA SER A 14 23.69 7.25 0.85
C SER A 14 24.23 7.48 -0.57
N THR A 15 23.99 6.53 -1.48
CA THR A 15 24.44 6.61 -2.88
C THR A 15 23.35 7.11 -3.83
N GLY A 16 22.10 7.24 -3.37
CA GLY A 16 20.96 7.58 -4.20
C GLY A 16 20.55 6.45 -5.17
N LYS A 17 21.12 5.25 -5.03
CA LYS A 17 20.81 4.10 -5.90
C LYS A 17 19.35 3.67 -5.71
N ARG A 18 18.62 3.53 -6.81
CA ARG A 18 17.22 3.11 -6.84
C ARG A 18 17.05 1.86 -7.69
N LEU A 19 16.11 1.00 -7.27
CA LEU A 19 15.57 -0.07 -8.10
C LEU A 19 14.27 0.41 -8.73
N ARG A 20 14.25 0.46 -10.07
CA ARG A 20 13.04 0.80 -10.81
C ARG A 20 12.63 -0.39 -11.68
N LEU A 21 11.41 -0.85 -11.51
CA LEU A 21 10.83 -1.93 -12.29
C LEU A 21 9.45 -1.50 -12.79
N ALA A 22 9.22 -1.68 -14.07
CA ALA A 22 7.92 -1.45 -14.70
C ALA A 22 7.43 -2.74 -15.36
N PHE A 23 6.15 -3.01 -15.27
CA PHE A 23 5.51 -4.16 -15.88
C PHE A 23 4.39 -3.71 -16.81
N GLY A 24 4.28 -4.32 -17.98
CA GLY A 24 3.18 -4.13 -18.93
C GLY A 24 1.91 -4.86 -18.48
N PRO A 25 1.02 -5.21 -19.42
CA PRO A 25 -0.17 -5.99 -19.10
C PRO A 25 0.18 -7.32 -18.44
N PRO A 26 -0.50 -7.70 -17.34
CA PRO A 26 -0.29 -9.00 -16.71
C PRO A 26 -0.82 -10.14 -17.59
N GLN A 27 -0.19 -11.30 -17.50
CA GLN A 27 -0.67 -12.55 -18.15
C GLN A 27 -1.84 -13.14 -17.35
N GLU A 28 -1.83 -12.99 -16.03
CA GLU A 28 -2.87 -13.42 -15.11
C GLU A 28 -3.04 -12.37 -14.01
N ILE A 29 -4.28 -12.12 -13.58
CA ILE A 29 -4.58 -11.28 -12.42
C ILE A 29 -5.08 -12.18 -11.30
N LEU A 30 -4.43 -12.12 -10.14
CA LEU A 30 -4.79 -12.80 -8.92
C LEU A 30 -5.42 -11.79 -7.97
N CYS A 31 -6.69 -11.95 -7.64
CA CYS A 31 -7.44 -10.96 -6.86
C CYS A 31 -8.28 -11.65 -5.79
N ALA A 32 -8.28 -11.07 -4.58
CA ALA A 32 -9.15 -11.46 -3.49
C ALA A 32 -9.94 -10.25 -2.99
N SER A 33 -11.26 -10.35 -2.99
CA SER A 33 -12.15 -9.32 -2.45
C SER A 33 -12.78 -9.74 -1.11
N LYS A 34 -12.65 -11.02 -0.75
CA LYS A 34 -13.19 -11.58 0.49
C LYS A 34 -12.08 -12.21 1.32
N PRO A 35 -12.17 -12.18 2.66
CA PRO A 35 -11.14 -12.72 3.55
C PRO A 35 -10.80 -14.19 3.28
N GLU A 36 -11.81 -15.02 2.99
CA GLU A 36 -11.65 -16.44 2.72
C GLU A 36 -10.83 -16.76 1.45
N GLU A 37 -10.78 -15.81 0.51
CA GLU A 37 -10.02 -15.94 -0.76
C GLU A 37 -8.53 -15.61 -0.60
N VAL A 38 -8.19 -14.79 0.39
CA VAL A 38 -6.85 -14.18 0.56
C VAL A 38 -5.75 -15.24 0.57
N ARG A 39 -5.88 -16.26 1.42
CA ARG A 39 -4.85 -17.30 1.55
C ARG A 39 -4.65 -18.11 0.28
N THR A 40 -5.73 -18.37 -0.46
CA THR A 40 -5.68 -19.09 -1.74
C THR A 40 -4.98 -18.28 -2.81
N VAL A 41 -5.30 -16.98 -2.90
CA VAL A 41 -4.67 -16.06 -3.84
C VAL A 41 -3.17 -15.89 -3.54
N LEU A 42 -2.79 -15.74 -2.26
CA LEU A 42 -1.38 -15.66 -1.86
C LEU A 42 -0.60 -16.92 -2.21
N ARG A 43 -1.18 -18.12 -1.98
CA ARG A 43 -0.55 -19.39 -2.36
C ARG A 43 -0.36 -19.47 -3.87
N ARG A 44 -1.36 -19.10 -4.64
CA ARG A 44 -1.26 -19.08 -6.11
C ARG A 44 -0.17 -18.11 -6.59
N ALA A 45 -0.08 -16.93 -5.98
CA ALA A 45 0.98 -15.96 -6.27
C ALA A 45 2.38 -16.56 -6.02
N GLU A 46 2.56 -17.27 -4.91
CA GLU A 46 3.80 -17.95 -4.57
C GLU A 46 4.13 -19.07 -5.57
N GLU A 47 3.15 -19.86 -6.00
CA GLU A 47 3.33 -20.91 -7.01
C GLU A 47 3.80 -20.33 -8.34
N CYS A 48 3.19 -19.23 -8.81
CA CYS A 48 3.60 -18.52 -10.02
C CYS A 48 5.05 -18.01 -9.91
N ALA A 49 5.40 -17.41 -8.77
CA ALA A 49 6.76 -16.93 -8.54
C ALA A 49 7.79 -18.07 -8.51
N ARG A 50 7.48 -19.20 -7.87
CA ARG A 50 8.34 -20.40 -7.88
C ARG A 50 8.49 -21.02 -9.26
N ALA A 51 7.48 -20.87 -10.12
CA ALA A 51 7.55 -21.31 -11.51
C ALA A 51 8.37 -20.35 -12.41
N GLY A 52 8.94 -19.27 -11.85
CA GLY A 52 9.80 -18.33 -12.57
C GLY A 52 9.08 -17.12 -13.15
N ALA A 53 7.79 -16.95 -12.89
CA ALA A 53 7.08 -15.72 -13.27
C ALA A 53 7.40 -14.58 -12.31
N TRP A 54 7.28 -13.37 -12.80
CA TRP A 54 7.28 -12.17 -11.96
C TRP A 54 5.88 -11.94 -11.41
N VAL A 55 5.79 -11.78 -10.08
CA VAL A 55 4.52 -11.49 -9.41
C VAL A 55 4.66 -10.15 -8.71
N ALA A 56 3.81 -9.21 -9.05
CA ALA A 56 3.88 -7.85 -8.53
C ALA A 56 2.49 -7.30 -8.25
N GLY A 57 2.33 -6.61 -7.10
CA GLY A 57 1.04 -6.10 -6.66
C GLY A 57 1.04 -5.67 -5.22
N CYS A 58 -0.10 -5.79 -4.56
CA CYS A 58 -0.26 -5.35 -3.18
C CYS A 58 -1.21 -6.25 -2.37
N VAL A 59 -1.02 -6.21 -1.06
CA VAL A 59 -1.93 -6.73 -0.05
C VAL A 59 -2.41 -5.54 0.77
N SER A 60 -3.72 -5.34 0.87
CA SER A 60 -4.27 -4.25 1.67
C SER A 60 -4.13 -4.53 3.17
N TYR A 61 -4.14 -3.48 3.97
CA TYR A 61 -4.20 -3.61 5.44
C TYR A 61 -5.43 -4.40 5.89
N ASP A 62 -6.54 -4.25 5.17
CA ASP A 62 -7.81 -4.90 5.46
C ASP A 62 -7.76 -6.43 5.28
N ALA A 63 -6.74 -6.94 4.57
CA ALA A 63 -6.51 -8.38 4.46
C ALA A 63 -6.13 -9.05 5.79
N ALA A 64 -5.77 -8.29 6.82
CA ALA A 64 -5.41 -8.80 8.15
C ALA A 64 -6.51 -9.70 8.75
N VAL A 65 -7.80 -9.42 8.48
CA VAL A 65 -8.93 -10.25 8.93
C VAL A 65 -8.89 -11.70 8.42
N ALA A 66 -8.18 -11.95 7.31
CA ALA A 66 -8.00 -13.30 6.79
C ALA A 66 -7.01 -14.16 7.61
N PHE A 67 -6.23 -13.50 8.47
CA PHE A 67 -5.17 -14.13 9.26
C PHE A 67 -5.50 -14.20 10.74
N ASP A 68 -6.21 -13.19 11.27
CA ASP A 68 -6.58 -13.12 12.65
C ASP A 68 -8.00 -12.49 12.78
N ALA A 69 -8.92 -13.24 13.40
CA ALA A 69 -10.30 -12.81 13.63
C ALA A 69 -10.43 -11.66 14.65
N ALA A 70 -9.37 -11.35 15.40
CA ALA A 70 -9.35 -10.19 16.29
C ALA A 70 -9.30 -8.85 15.53
N HIS A 71 -8.85 -8.87 14.26
CA HIS A 71 -8.86 -7.68 13.42
C HIS A 71 -10.28 -7.30 13.01
N GLN A 72 -10.61 -6.03 13.22
CA GLN A 72 -11.86 -5.44 12.74
C GLN A 72 -11.53 -4.44 11.64
N VAL A 73 -12.18 -4.60 10.49
CA VAL A 73 -12.01 -3.68 9.36
C VAL A 73 -13.21 -2.74 9.32
N PRO A 74 -13.01 -1.44 9.51
CA PRO A 74 -14.08 -0.45 9.41
C PRO A 74 -14.43 -0.22 7.94
N GLY A 75 -15.50 -0.85 7.47
CA GLY A 75 -16.11 -0.53 6.19
C GLY A 75 -15.25 -0.88 4.95
N ARG A 76 -15.89 -1.08 3.84
CA ARG A 76 -15.21 -1.47 2.59
C ARG A 76 -14.47 -0.30 1.98
N ALA A 77 -13.15 -0.39 1.90
CA ALA A 77 -12.43 0.30 0.84
C ALA A 77 -12.89 -0.27 -0.53
N ASN A 78 -13.01 0.57 -1.54
CA ASN A 78 -13.28 0.15 -2.93
C ASN A 78 -12.08 -0.57 -3.56
N MET A 79 -11.21 -1.14 -2.76
CA MET A 79 -10.01 -1.85 -3.17
C MET A 79 -10.10 -3.33 -2.78
N PRO A 80 -9.57 -4.23 -3.60
CA PRO A 80 -9.46 -5.64 -3.23
C PRO A 80 -8.53 -5.82 -2.01
N LEU A 81 -8.73 -6.91 -1.27
CA LEU A 81 -7.86 -7.28 -0.15
C LEU A 81 -6.46 -7.70 -0.64
N VAL A 82 -6.41 -8.35 -1.80
CA VAL A 82 -5.17 -8.73 -2.49
C VAL A 82 -5.34 -8.49 -3.98
N TRP A 83 -4.33 -7.91 -4.60
CA TRP A 83 -4.24 -7.80 -6.04
C TRP A 83 -2.80 -8.03 -6.49
N PHE A 84 -2.58 -9.04 -7.34
CA PHE A 84 -1.30 -9.30 -7.99
C PHE A 84 -1.49 -9.49 -9.48
N GLY A 85 -0.60 -8.89 -10.26
CA GLY A 85 -0.36 -9.26 -11.65
C GLY A 85 0.75 -10.30 -11.75
N VAL A 86 0.56 -11.29 -12.61
CA VAL A 86 1.59 -12.26 -12.99
C VAL A 86 2.15 -11.84 -14.34
N PHE A 87 3.47 -11.70 -14.44
CA PHE A 87 4.16 -11.16 -15.60
C PHE A 87 5.29 -12.08 -16.04
N ALA A 88 5.58 -12.12 -17.35
CA ALA A 88 6.71 -12.89 -17.88
C ALA A 88 8.06 -12.23 -17.53
N ALA A 89 8.13 -10.91 -17.66
CA ALA A 89 9.34 -10.12 -17.41
C ALA A 89 9.00 -8.65 -17.14
N PRO A 90 9.89 -7.89 -16.48
CA PRO A 90 9.78 -6.44 -16.45
C PRO A 90 10.03 -5.85 -17.84
N LEU A 91 9.51 -4.64 -18.07
CA LEU A 91 9.78 -3.88 -19.28
C LEU A 91 11.27 -3.49 -19.36
N PRO A 92 11.87 -3.48 -20.55
CA PRO A 92 13.31 -3.25 -20.72
C PRO A 92 13.77 -1.84 -20.35
N SER A 93 12.86 -0.87 -20.28
CA SER A 93 13.17 0.51 -19.91
C SER A 93 12.03 1.13 -19.12
N THR A 94 12.41 1.93 -18.12
CA THR A 94 11.50 2.77 -17.32
C THR A 94 11.56 4.24 -17.71
N ALA A 95 12.31 4.60 -18.75
CA ALA A 95 12.57 6.00 -19.13
C ALA A 95 11.27 6.78 -19.49
N ASP A 96 10.29 6.10 -20.08
CA ASP A 96 9.02 6.73 -20.47
C ASP A 96 8.10 7.03 -19.27
N VAL A 97 8.42 6.51 -18.09
CA VAL A 97 7.61 6.67 -16.87
C VAL A 97 7.94 7.97 -16.14
N GLU A 98 9.13 8.51 -16.33
CA GLU A 98 9.55 9.77 -15.71
C GLU A 98 8.72 10.98 -16.17
N SER A 99 8.21 10.93 -17.38
CA SER A 99 7.40 12.03 -17.95
C SER A 99 5.98 12.11 -17.37
N ALA A 100 5.40 11.00 -16.93
CA ALA A 100 4.03 10.98 -16.42
C ALA A 100 3.91 11.40 -14.93
N ALA A 101 4.99 11.26 -14.17
CA ALA A 101 4.98 11.55 -12.73
C ALA A 101 5.06 13.04 -12.38
N ASN A 102 5.40 13.89 -13.34
CA ASN A 102 5.73 15.31 -13.09
C ASN A 102 4.57 16.30 -13.33
N THR A 103 3.35 15.84 -13.60
CA THR A 103 2.26 16.75 -14.01
C THR A 103 1.11 16.89 -13.02
N ALA A 104 1.13 16.24 -11.87
CA ALA A 104 0.12 16.44 -10.84
C ALA A 104 0.50 17.63 -9.95
N SER A 105 0.06 18.84 -10.28
CA SER A 105 0.08 19.95 -9.34
C SER A 105 -1.06 19.77 -8.35
N ILE A 106 -0.77 19.78 -7.05
CA ILE A 106 -1.79 19.82 -6.00
C ILE A 106 -2.47 21.18 -6.07
N ALA A 107 -3.75 21.20 -6.46
CA ALA A 107 -4.50 22.44 -6.67
C ALA A 107 -4.97 23.10 -5.37
N ALA A 108 -5.05 22.36 -4.27
CA ALA A 108 -5.52 22.86 -2.97
C ALA A 108 -4.58 22.46 -1.83
N PRO A 109 -4.48 23.26 -0.75
CA PRO A 109 -3.70 22.91 0.41
C PRO A 109 -4.29 21.68 1.13
N TRP A 110 -3.42 20.89 1.74
CA TRP A 110 -3.83 19.77 2.57
C TRP A 110 -4.54 20.25 3.83
N GLN A 111 -5.69 19.67 4.12
CA GLN A 111 -6.49 19.98 5.30
C GLN A 111 -6.50 18.76 6.23
N PRO A 112 -6.26 18.93 7.53
CA PRO A 112 -6.37 17.83 8.49
C PRO A 112 -7.85 17.39 8.63
N GLY A 113 -8.07 16.07 8.72
CA GLY A 113 -9.40 15.48 8.91
C GLY A 113 -9.95 15.61 10.34
N ILE A 114 -9.17 16.21 11.26
CA ILE A 114 -9.58 16.53 12.63
C ILE A 114 -9.15 17.96 12.96
N GLU A 115 -9.88 18.58 13.87
CA GLU A 115 -9.52 19.91 14.38
C GLU A 115 -8.47 19.86 15.47
N ARG A 116 -7.75 20.96 15.68
CA ARG A 116 -6.68 21.09 16.65
C ARG A 116 -7.11 20.74 18.08
N PRO A 117 -8.27 21.16 18.61
CA PRO A 117 -8.69 20.80 19.97
C PRO A 117 -8.87 19.28 20.14
N ARG A 118 -9.40 18.60 19.13
CA ARG A 118 -9.54 17.13 19.14
C ARG A 118 -8.19 16.44 19.15
N PHE A 119 -7.25 16.90 18.30
CA PHE A 119 -5.87 16.39 18.29
C PHE A 119 -5.21 16.52 19.67
N ASP A 120 -5.31 17.71 20.30
CA ASP A 120 -4.68 17.96 21.60
C ASP A 120 -5.28 17.07 22.71
N ALA A 121 -6.60 16.83 22.69
CA ALA A 121 -7.28 15.93 23.62
C ALA A 121 -6.85 14.47 23.42
N ASP A 122 -6.76 14.00 22.18
CA ASP A 122 -6.32 12.65 21.87
C ASP A 122 -4.87 12.43 22.33
N ILE A 123 -3.95 13.38 22.07
CA ILE A 123 -2.56 13.31 22.52
C ILE A 123 -2.46 13.29 24.06
N ALA A 124 -3.27 14.09 24.76
CA ALA A 124 -3.29 14.08 26.22
C ALA A 124 -3.73 12.70 26.76
N THR A 125 -4.78 12.12 26.18
CA THR A 125 -5.27 10.78 26.53
C THR A 125 -4.22 9.71 26.27
N LEU A 126 -3.54 9.75 25.13
CA LEU A 126 -2.49 8.79 24.81
C LEU A 126 -1.29 8.88 25.76
N ARG A 127 -0.87 10.09 26.10
CA ARG A 127 0.20 10.30 27.09
C ARG A 127 -0.17 9.73 28.46
N GLN A 128 -1.42 9.91 28.89
CA GLN A 128 -1.90 9.34 30.14
C GLN A 128 -1.91 7.82 30.09
N ASN A 129 -2.41 7.21 29.00
CA ASN A 129 -2.42 5.76 28.83
C ASN A 129 -1.00 5.15 28.84
N ILE A 130 -0.02 5.84 28.26
CA ILE A 130 1.38 5.41 28.32
C ILE A 130 1.92 5.54 29.76
N PHE A 131 1.62 6.64 30.44
CA PHE A 131 2.04 6.86 31.84
C PHE A 131 1.46 5.81 32.80
N ASP A 132 0.19 5.45 32.60
CA ASP A 132 -0.52 4.43 33.39
C ASP A 132 -0.12 2.98 33.01
N GLY A 133 0.74 2.80 32.01
CA GLY A 133 1.20 1.49 31.56
C GLY A 133 0.18 0.71 30.71
N ALA A 134 -0.92 1.34 30.26
CA ALA A 134 -1.91 0.73 29.39
C ALA A 134 -1.38 0.49 27.97
N ALA A 135 -0.38 1.27 27.54
CA ALA A 135 0.32 1.09 26.27
C ALA A 135 1.79 1.45 26.44
N TYR A 136 2.68 0.73 25.74
CA TYR A 136 4.11 1.04 25.71
C TYR A 136 4.45 2.10 24.65
N GLN A 137 3.80 2.00 23.50
CA GLN A 137 3.99 2.89 22.36
C GLN A 137 2.68 3.01 21.59
N VAL A 138 2.40 4.19 21.06
CA VAL A 138 1.25 4.45 20.20
C VAL A 138 1.70 5.25 18.99
N ASN A 139 1.35 4.76 17.79
CA ASN A 139 1.49 5.50 16.56
C ASN A 139 0.16 6.23 16.27
N TYR A 140 0.13 7.53 16.53
CA TYR A 140 -1.04 8.34 16.24
C TYR A 140 -1.00 8.85 14.80
N THR A 141 -2.04 8.54 14.03
CA THR A 141 -2.16 8.97 12.64
C THR A 141 -3.44 9.76 12.41
N LEU A 142 -3.39 10.72 11.49
CA LEU A 142 -4.57 11.46 11.04
C LEU A 142 -4.61 11.50 9.51
N ARG A 143 -5.81 11.64 8.96
CA ARG A 143 -5.99 11.82 7.53
C ARG A 143 -5.83 13.28 7.15
N LEU A 144 -5.14 13.51 6.04
CA LEU A 144 -5.12 14.78 5.36
C LEU A 144 -5.97 14.65 4.09
N HIS A 145 -6.73 15.69 3.77
CA HIS A 145 -7.59 15.76 2.59
C HIS A 145 -7.14 16.91 1.70
N SER A 146 -7.14 16.68 0.40
CA SER A 146 -6.93 17.70 -0.63
C SER A 146 -7.78 17.39 -1.85
N HIS A 147 -8.02 18.37 -2.68
CA HIS A 147 -8.70 18.24 -3.97
C HIS A 147 -7.71 18.50 -5.10
N PHE A 148 -7.74 17.63 -6.11
CA PHE A 148 -6.89 17.69 -7.29
C PHE A 148 -7.68 18.15 -8.52
#